data_94d9f8614b0f0101581366fbb4039b1e
#
_entry.id   94d9f8614b0f0101581366fbb4039b1e
#
_cell.length_a   1.000
_cell.length_b   1.000
_cell.length_c   1.000
_cell.angle_alpha   90.00
_cell.angle_beta   90.00
_cell.angle_gamma   90.00
#
_symmetry.space_group_name_H-M   'P 1'
#
loop_
_entity.id
_entity.type
_entity.pdbx_description
1 polymer ?
#
loop_
_entity_poly.entity_id
_entity_poly.type
_entity_poly.pdbx_seq_one_letter_code
_entity_poly.pdbx_strand_id
1 'polypeptide(L)'
;MDNRLEKFIEKARNRHGNKYDYSKVEYRGSKEKVCIICPKHGEFWQYPQDHVRGNNCPLCANEKRGSKQRLTKEEFIKKAQEVHGDKYDYSKVNYKNINTKITIICPIHGEFEQIGMNHILGQGCPKCAGKGLSRDEVIEKFISVHGNRYDYSKVEYNGMHKKVCIICPEHGEFYQTPSKHIIGQGCKKCGHNDNGINKRMTQEEFILRANEVHKNKYDYSKVEYKTSHDKIIIKCPKHGEFEQLPYDHLHGHGCPSCSNTFSIGEMEIYQYLCSKLGEENVILHDRTILNGKEIDIYIPSKKIGVEYNGLYWHSELSGKDKWYHINKLNECNDKGIRLIQIFEDEYLSNKDLVLRKIEHILNIERFCPKIMARKCLIREICNEDAKEFLVKNHIQGYSNTTVSYGAFYQSILIGVMCFNKTGKDNEWILNRFATDNKYICQGVGGKLFSHFVKEKNPASVKSFADRRWTTTKENNLYTSIGFSLTETLQPEYRYINGTNPKERIHKFNLRKKSLHRKYDLPMDMTEKEMTQKLGYAKIWDCGLYKYEWKKQPE
;
A
#
# COMPACT_ATOMS: atom_id res chain seq x y z
N MET A 1 39.21 8.95 -56.45
CA MET A 1 38.94 8.54 -55.05
C MET A 1 37.46 8.18 -54.94
N ASP A 2 37.12 7.17 -54.20
CA ASP A 2 35.75 6.62 -54.19
C ASP A 2 34.80 7.61 -53.45
N ASN A 3 33.90 8.22 -54.20
CA ASN A 3 32.88 9.19 -53.70
C ASN A 3 32.08 8.67 -52.49
N ARG A 4 32.11 7.35 -52.24
CA ARG A 4 31.44 6.71 -51.10
C ARG A 4 32.27 6.77 -49.80
N LEU A 5 33.59 6.67 -49.88
CA LEU A 5 34.49 6.84 -48.75
C LEU A 5 34.46 8.26 -48.23
N GLU A 6 34.53 9.25 -49.12
CA GLU A 6 34.47 10.68 -48.72
C GLU A 6 33.16 11.03 -48.02
N LYS A 7 32.03 10.56 -48.57
CA LYS A 7 30.69 10.76 -47.94
C LYS A 7 30.57 10.07 -46.58
N PHE A 8 31.22 8.93 -46.39
CA PHE A 8 31.24 8.27 -45.07
C PHE A 8 32.07 9.08 -44.09
N ILE A 9 33.26 9.51 -44.46
CA ILE A 9 34.16 10.29 -43.59
C ILE A 9 33.53 11.63 -43.20
N GLU A 10 32.89 12.31 -44.17
CA GLU A 10 32.16 13.53 -43.94
C GLU A 10 31.05 13.34 -42.88
N LYS A 11 30.19 12.32 -43.04
CA LYS A 11 29.13 12.00 -42.06
C LYS A 11 29.70 11.60 -40.72
N ALA A 12 30.79 10.86 -40.67
CA ALA A 12 31.46 10.47 -39.44
C ALA A 12 32.06 11.68 -38.71
N ARG A 13 32.70 12.61 -39.45
CA ARG A 13 33.22 13.87 -38.89
C ARG A 13 32.09 14.79 -38.39
N ASN A 14 30.97 14.88 -39.12
CA ASN A 14 29.81 15.63 -38.69
C ASN A 14 29.23 15.09 -37.35
N ARG A 15 29.34 13.79 -37.09
CA ARG A 15 28.83 13.15 -35.89
C ARG A 15 29.80 13.16 -34.71
N HIS A 16 31.09 12.97 -34.98
CA HIS A 16 32.14 12.79 -33.97
C HIS A 16 33.16 13.94 -33.90
N GLY A 17 33.03 14.94 -34.79
CA GLY A 17 34.06 15.98 -34.94
C GLY A 17 35.40 15.38 -35.39
N ASN A 18 36.48 15.95 -34.92
CA ASN A 18 37.85 15.49 -35.21
C ASN A 18 38.37 14.45 -34.17
N LYS A 19 37.45 13.71 -33.54
CA LYS A 19 37.78 12.79 -32.45
C LYS A 19 38.50 11.54 -32.91
N TYR A 20 38.29 11.09 -34.14
CA TYR A 20 38.82 9.86 -34.68
C TYR A 20 39.64 10.12 -35.94
N ASP A 21 40.67 9.28 -36.18
CA ASP A 21 41.41 9.27 -37.39
C ASP A 21 40.88 8.18 -38.34
N TYR A 22 40.61 8.55 -39.60
CA TYR A 22 40.01 7.71 -40.63
C TYR A 22 41.03 7.31 -41.73
N SER A 23 42.35 7.51 -41.50
CA SER A 23 43.39 7.26 -42.50
C SER A 23 43.48 5.79 -42.95
N LYS A 24 43.07 4.86 -42.10
CA LYS A 24 43.05 3.42 -42.38
C LYS A 24 41.69 2.86 -42.80
N VAL A 25 40.73 3.73 -43.15
CA VAL A 25 39.40 3.29 -43.54
C VAL A 25 39.40 2.83 -45.01
N GLU A 26 39.18 1.53 -45.23
CA GLU A 26 38.83 0.96 -46.51
C GLU A 26 37.28 0.77 -46.55
N TYR A 27 36.57 1.59 -47.33
CA TYR A 27 35.11 1.54 -47.41
C TYR A 27 34.65 0.64 -48.57
N ARG A 28 34.23 -0.60 -48.25
CA ARG A 28 33.72 -1.57 -49.23
C ARG A 28 32.19 -1.68 -49.21
N GLY A 29 31.53 -1.03 -48.25
CA GLY A 29 30.06 -1.01 -48.11
C GLY A 29 29.60 -0.86 -46.66
N SER A 30 28.31 -0.62 -46.46
CA SER A 30 27.71 -0.38 -45.13
C SER A 30 27.68 -1.66 -44.22
N LYS A 31 27.79 -2.83 -44.85
CA LYS A 31 27.73 -4.14 -44.15
C LYS A 31 29.11 -4.73 -43.83
N GLU A 32 30.20 -4.06 -44.18
CA GLU A 32 31.56 -4.46 -43.83
C GLU A 32 32.14 -3.49 -42.80
N LYS A 33 32.88 -4.04 -41.84
CA LYS A 33 33.49 -3.20 -40.82
C LYS A 33 34.68 -2.43 -41.40
N VAL A 34 34.80 -1.18 -40.98
CA VAL A 34 35.93 -0.32 -41.32
C VAL A 34 36.86 -0.15 -40.10
N CYS A 35 38.17 0.01 -40.41
CA CYS A 35 39.16 0.28 -39.36
C CYS A 35 39.18 1.78 -39.05
N ILE A 36 38.91 2.16 -37.83
CA ILE A 36 38.89 3.54 -37.32
C ILE A 36 39.94 3.63 -36.19
N ILE A 37 40.71 4.70 -36.15
CA ILE A 37 41.74 4.87 -35.11
C ILE A 37 41.18 5.81 -34.02
N CYS A 38 41.12 5.29 -32.80
CA CYS A 38 40.84 6.08 -31.60
C CYS A 38 42.19 6.60 -31.04
N PRO A 39 42.35 7.92 -30.80
CA PRO A 39 43.59 8.48 -30.27
C PRO A 39 43.96 7.94 -28.88
N LYS A 40 42.98 7.43 -28.14
CA LYS A 40 43.19 6.89 -26.79
C LYS A 40 43.42 5.38 -26.76
N HIS A 41 42.80 4.62 -27.67
CA HIS A 41 42.75 3.16 -27.61
C HIS A 41 43.30 2.45 -28.87
N GLY A 42 43.78 3.21 -29.86
CA GLY A 42 44.28 2.64 -31.11
C GLY A 42 43.18 2.17 -32.07
N GLU A 43 43.51 1.23 -32.93
CA GLU A 43 42.63 0.74 -33.98
C GLU A 43 41.42 -0.04 -33.44
N PHE A 44 40.22 0.20 -34.01
CA PHE A 44 39.05 -0.60 -33.73
C PHE A 44 38.18 -0.76 -34.99
N TRP A 45 37.44 -1.87 -35.06
CA TRP A 45 36.65 -2.24 -36.22
C TRP A 45 35.16 -2.07 -35.91
N GLN A 46 34.46 -1.24 -36.74
CA GLN A 46 33.06 -0.95 -36.56
C GLN A 46 32.32 -0.86 -37.90
N TYR A 47 31.01 -1.19 -37.90
CA TYR A 47 30.22 -0.98 -39.10
C TYR A 47 30.02 0.52 -39.39
N PRO A 48 30.17 0.98 -40.66
CA PRO A 48 30.06 2.39 -40.98
C PRO A 48 28.76 3.04 -40.48
N GLN A 49 27.66 2.34 -40.63
CA GLN A 49 26.34 2.83 -40.17
C GLN A 49 26.25 3.02 -38.67
N ASP A 50 26.88 2.16 -37.89
CA ASP A 50 26.86 2.26 -36.42
C ASP A 50 27.72 3.41 -35.93
N HIS A 51 28.85 3.64 -36.61
CA HIS A 51 29.73 4.78 -36.33
C HIS A 51 29.01 6.10 -36.63
N VAL A 52 28.41 6.25 -37.81
CA VAL A 52 27.66 7.45 -38.19
C VAL A 52 26.44 7.69 -37.27
N ARG A 53 25.82 6.63 -36.72
CA ARG A 53 24.75 6.76 -35.72
C ARG A 53 25.23 7.29 -34.33
N GLY A 54 26.55 7.35 -34.12
CA GLY A 54 27.13 7.92 -32.91
C GLY A 54 27.75 6.90 -31.94
N ASN A 55 27.88 5.64 -32.36
CA ASN A 55 28.59 4.64 -31.55
C ASN A 55 30.07 5.00 -31.50
N ASN A 56 30.58 5.20 -30.29
CA ASN A 56 32.00 5.51 -30.04
C ASN A 56 32.89 4.24 -30.09
N CYS A 57 34.20 4.45 -30.00
CA CYS A 57 35.15 3.34 -29.73
C CYS A 57 34.66 2.50 -28.55
N PRO A 58 34.59 1.17 -28.67
CA PRO A 58 34.04 0.29 -27.61
C PRO A 58 34.70 0.48 -26.25
N LEU A 59 36.01 0.69 -26.19
CA LEU A 59 36.73 0.93 -24.94
C LEU A 59 36.37 2.28 -24.32
N CYS A 60 36.26 3.35 -25.15
CA CYS A 60 35.74 4.66 -24.67
C CYS A 60 34.31 4.56 -24.16
N ALA A 61 33.47 3.76 -24.79
CA ALA A 61 32.08 3.56 -24.36
C ALA A 61 31.98 2.82 -23.03
N ASN A 62 32.85 1.81 -22.83
CA ASN A 62 32.94 1.06 -21.58
C ASN A 62 33.49 1.92 -20.43
N GLU A 63 34.48 2.76 -20.68
CA GLU A 63 35.00 3.71 -19.67
C GLU A 63 33.94 4.69 -19.22
N LYS A 64 33.14 5.25 -20.16
CA LYS A 64 32.03 6.15 -19.82
C LYS A 64 30.89 5.45 -19.06
N ARG A 65 30.64 4.17 -19.32
CA ARG A 65 29.67 3.37 -18.54
C ARG A 65 30.20 3.06 -17.16
N GLY A 66 31.49 2.73 -17.03
CA GLY A 66 32.12 2.41 -15.76
C GLY A 66 32.24 3.61 -14.79
N SER A 67 32.35 4.84 -15.29
CA SER A 67 32.48 6.03 -14.46
C SER A 67 31.15 6.59 -13.94
N LYS A 68 30.02 6.30 -14.57
CA LYS A 68 28.69 6.77 -14.14
C LYS A 68 28.01 5.90 -13.09
N GLN A 69 28.58 4.73 -12.71
CA GLN A 69 27.94 3.77 -11.80
C GLN A 69 28.86 3.28 -10.67
N ARG A 70 29.96 3.93 -10.38
CA ARG A 70 30.81 3.54 -9.25
C ARG A 70 30.38 4.31 -8.01
N LEU A 71 29.83 3.58 -7.05
CA LEU A 71 29.61 4.11 -5.70
C LEU A 71 30.96 4.48 -5.08
N THR A 72 31.02 5.56 -4.32
CA THR A 72 32.15 5.86 -3.43
C THR A 72 32.13 4.93 -2.20
N LYS A 73 33.21 4.92 -1.43
CA LYS A 73 33.26 4.16 -0.17
C LYS A 73 32.17 4.63 0.80
N GLU A 74 31.96 5.92 0.91
CA GLU A 74 30.98 6.56 1.79
C GLU A 74 29.54 6.20 1.36
N GLU A 75 29.26 6.27 0.05
CA GLU A 75 27.97 5.89 -0.51
C GLU A 75 27.69 4.38 -0.33
N PHE A 76 28.73 3.54 -0.45
CA PHE A 76 28.61 2.12 -0.17
C PHE A 76 28.27 1.87 1.30
N ILE A 77 28.99 2.49 2.24
CA ILE A 77 28.75 2.34 3.68
C ILE A 77 27.35 2.81 4.03
N LYS A 78 26.90 3.96 3.50
CA LYS A 78 25.54 4.46 3.72
C LYS A 78 24.47 3.45 3.28
N LYS A 79 24.60 2.88 2.07
CA LYS A 79 23.69 1.84 1.58
C LYS A 79 23.74 0.57 2.40
N ALA A 80 24.93 0.17 2.87
CA ALA A 80 25.07 -0.98 3.74
C ALA A 80 24.39 -0.75 5.10
N GLN A 81 24.48 0.45 5.66
CA GLN A 81 23.76 0.85 6.88
C GLN A 81 22.25 0.95 6.68
N GLU A 82 21.78 1.40 5.52
CA GLU A 82 20.33 1.40 5.19
C GLU A 82 19.74 -0.03 5.20
N VAL A 83 20.54 -1.04 4.82
CA VAL A 83 20.11 -2.45 4.76
C VAL A 83 20.28 -3.18 6.10
N HIS A 84 21.39 -2.93 6.80
CA HIS A 84 21.78 -3.68 8.00
C HIS A 84 21.67 -2.89 9.30
N GLY A 85 21.32 -1.61 9.25
CA GLY A 85 21.38 -0.72 10.41
C GLY A 85 22.82 -0.62 10.95
N ASP A 86 22.96 -0.49 12.24
CA ASP A 86 24.25 -0.41 12.95
C ASP A 86 24.81 -1.78 13.36
N LYS A 87 24.38 -2.84 12.66
CA LYS A 87 24.74 -4.22 13.01
C LYS A 87 26.22 -4.56 12.76
N TYR A 88 26.90 -3.87 11.85
CA TYR A 88 28.27 -4.15 11.43
C TYR A 88 29.15 -2.91 11.52
N ASP A 89 30.46 -3.14 11.82
CA ASP A 89 31.46 -2.09 11.77
C ASP A 89 32.18 -2.13 10.39
N TYR A 90 32.24 -0.98 9.73
CA TYR A 90 32.81 -0.78 8.40
C TYR A 90 34.18 -0.10 8.43
N SER A 91 34.81 0.05 9.58
CA SER A 91 36.10 0.75 9.74
C SER A 91 37.22 0.18 8.86
N LYS A 92 37.23 -1.16 8.69
CA LYS A 92 38.23 -1.88 7.89
C LYS A 92 37.86 -2.07 6.41
N VAL A 93 36.78 -1.44 5.93
CA VAL A 93 36.38 -1.58 4.53
C VAL A 93 37.37 -0.90 3.59
N ASN A 94 38.05 -1.70 2.75
CA ASN A 94 38.85 -1.23 1.61
C ASN A 94 38.03 -1.36 0.32
N TYR A 95 37.26 -0.31 0.00
CA TYR A 95 36.32 -0.33 -1.10
C TYR A 95 36.98 0.11 -2.42
N LYS A 96 37.04 -0.77 -3.40
CA LYS A 96 37.49 -0.45 -4.77
C LYS A 96 36.33 -0.35 -5.76
N ASN A 97 35.39 -1.26 -5.70
CA ASN A 97 34.11 -1.25 -6.42
C ASN A 97 33.17 -2.29 -5.80
N ILE A 98 31.90 -2.26 -6.20
CA ILE A 98 30.83 -3.09 -5.61
C ILE A 98 31.02 -4.61 -5.79
N ASN A 99 31.81 -5.02 -6.78
CA ASN A 99 32.08 -6.45 -7.08
C ASN A 99 33.35 -6.97 -6.42
N THR A 100 34.09 -6.15 -5.71
CA THR A 100 35.28 -6.57 -4.96
C THR A 100 34.93 -7.08 -3.58
N LYS A 101 35.73 -8.01 -3.07
CA LYS A 101 35.65 -8.41 -1.67
C LYS A 101 36.08 -7.25 -0.76
N ILE A 102 35.35 -7.06 0.29
CA ILE A 102 35.59 -6.08 1.34
C ILE A 102 35.60 -6.77 2.70
N THR A 103 36.37 -6.24 3.62
CA THR A 103 36.43 -6.72 5.01
C THR A 103 35.43 -5.95 5.86
N ILE A 104 34.53 -6.67 6.52
CA ILE A 104 33.49 -6.13 7.40
C ILE A 104 33.65 -6.79 8.77
N ILE A 105 33.41 -6.05 9.85
CA ILE A 105 33.51 -6.58 11.21
C ILE A 105 32.12 -6.88 11.75
N CYS A 106 31.88 -8.13 12.10
CA CYS A 106 30.72 -8.57 12.84
C CYS A 106 31.02 -8.47 14.35
N PRO A 107 30.20 -7.79 15.17
CA PRO A 107 30.46 -7.66 16.61
C PRO A 107 30.48 -9.00 17.35
N ILE A 108 29.82 -10.03 16.79
CA ILE A 108 29.73 -11.36 17.40
C ILE A 108 30.84 -12.29 16.91
N HIS A 109 31.21 -12.22 15.60
CA HIS A 109 32.08 -13.22 14.97
C HIS A 109 33.41 -12.66 14.43
N GLY A 110 33.69 -11.36 14.66
CA GLY A 110 34.88 -10.69 14.15
C GLY A 110 34.86 -10.42 12.64
N GLU A 111 36.04 -10.32 12.04
CA GLU A 111 36.20 -9.94 10.64
C GLU A 111 35.74 -11.05 9.68
N PHE A 112 35.08 -10.64 8.61
CA PHE A 112 34.73 -11.52 7.49
C PHE A 112 34.82 -10.78 6.17
N GLU A 113 35.12 -11.53 5.10
CA GLU A 113 35.21 -11.01 3.74
C GLU A 113 33.94 -11.33 2.95
N GLN A 114 33.43 -10.33 2.24
CA GLN A 114 32.25 -10.49 1.38
C GLN A 114 32.32 -9.55 0.17
N ILE A 115 31.70 -9.94 -0.96
CA ILE A 115 31.55 -9.07 -2.11
C ILE A 115 30.58 -7.93 -1.73
N GLY A 116 30.96 -6.67 -1.99
CA GLY A 116 30.18 -5.51 -1.62
C GLY A 116 28.74 -5.55 -2.13
N MET A 117 28.51 -6.04 -3.35
CA MET A 117 27.17 -6.23 -3.91
C MET A 117 26.32 -7.16 -3.04
N ASN A 118 26.85 -8.29 -2.63
CA ASN A 118 26.10 -9.26 -1.82
C ASN A 118 25.72 -8.68 -0.47
N HIS A 119 26.59 -7.83 0.10
CA HIS A 119 26.31 -7.20 1.38
C HIS A 119 25.16 -6.21 1.29
N ILE A 120 25.15 -5.30 0.32
CA ILE A 120 24.02 -4.35 0.15
C ILE A 120 22.73 -5.01 -0.35
N LEU A 121 22.78 -6.26 -0.86
CA LEU A 121 21.59 -7.07 -1.15
C LEU A 121 21.07 -7.84 0.09
N GLY A 122 21.60 -7.56 1.28
CA GLY A 122 21.12 -8.11 2.55
C GLY A 122 21.85 -9.35 3.05
N GLN A 123 22.93 -9.81 2.36
CA GLN A 123 23.74 -10.89 2.90
C GLN A 123 24.65 -10.36 4.01
N GLY A 124 24.46 -10.87 5.22
CA GLY A 124 25.24 -10.52 6.40
C GLY A 124 26.45 -11.43 6.63
N CYS A 125 26.94 -11.45 7.88
CA CYS A 125 28.03 -12.31 8.31
C CYS A 125 27.70 -13.79 8.05
N PRO A 126 28.59 -14.55 7.37
CA PRO A 126 28.36 -15.96 7.07
C PRO A 126 28.14 -16.82 8.32
N LYS A 127 28.87 -16.55 9.41
CA LYS A 127 28.70 -17.27 10.68
C LYS A 127 27.36 -16.95 11.36
N CYS A 128 26.86 -15.71 11.28
CA CYS A 128 25.51 -15.37 11.72
C CYS A 128 24.46 -16.15 10.92
N ALA A 129 24.71 -16.37 9.63
CA ALA A 129 23.86 -17.17 8.75
C ALA A 129 24.11 -18.69 8.84
N GLY A 130 24.92 -19.14 9.82
CA GLY A 130 25.24 -20.56 10.02
C GLY A 130 26.25 -21.15 9.02
N LYS A 131 26.94 -20.31 8.24
CA LYS A 131 27.97 -20.76 7.30
C LYS A 131 29.37 -20.60 7.91
N GLY A 132 30.18 -21.65 7.84
CA GLY A 132 31.56 -21.62 8.37
C GLY A 132 31.67 -21.66 9.89
N LEU A 133 30.67 -22.23 10.57
CA LEU A 133 30.76 -22.55 12.01
C LEU A 133 31.73 -23.72 12.23
N SER A 134 32.45 -23.71 13.34
CA SER A 134 33.18 -24.86 13.81
C SER A 134 32.27 -25.92 14.43
N ARG A 135 32.78 -27.15 14.65
CA ARG A 135 32.04 -28.20 15.35
C ARG A 135 31.55 -27.73 16.74
N ASP A 136 32.43 -27.08 17.48
CA ASP A 136 32.17 -26.68 18.85
C ASP A 136 31.11 -25.54 18.91
N GLU A 137 31.22 -24.54 18.00
CA GLU A 137 30.18 -23.48 17.88
C GLU A 137 28.80 -24.05 17.53
N VAL A 138 28.72 -25.13 16.77
CA VAL A 138 27.46 -25.81 16.46
C VAL A 138 26.92 -26.57 17.64
N ILE A 139 27.80 -27.25 18.41
CA ILE A 139 27.41 -27.97 19.63
C ILE A 139 26.92 -26.98 20.70
N GLU A 140 27.56 -25.83 20.88
CA GLU A 140 27.08 -24.76 21.77
C GLU A 140 25.66 -24.30 21.42
N LYS A 141 25.39 -24.14 20.11
CA LYS A 141 24.03 -23.83 19.65
C LYS A 141 23.04 -24.97 19.92
N PHE A 142 23.45 -26.21 19.80
CA PHE A 142 22.61 -27.36 20.15
C PHE A 142 22.27 -27.34 21.65
N ILE A 143 23.29 -27.11 22.50
CA ILE A 143 23.11 -27.02 23.95
C ILE A 143 22.24 -25.83 24.33
N SER A 144 22.37 -24.69 23.68
CA SER A 144 21.53 -23.52 23.95
C SER A 144 20.04 -23.75 23.67
N VAL A 145 19.72 -24.65 22.72
CA VAL A 145 18.32 -24.96 22.33
C VAL A 145 17.75 -26.15 23.11
N HIS A 146 18.56 -27.17 23.34
CA HIS A 146 18.10 -28.43 23.91
C HIS A 146 18.61 -28.68 25.34
N GLY A 147 19.41 -27.77 25.91
CA GLY A 147 20.09 -28.00 27.18
C GLY A 147 21.01 -29.23 27.07
N ASN A 148 21.16 -29.94 28.18
CA ASN A 148 21.95 -31.17 28.29
C ASN A 148 21.15 -32.45 27.95
N ARG A 149 20.08 -32.32 27.12
CA ARG A 149 19.16 -33.44 26.82
C ARG A 149 19.82 -34.50 25.91
N TYR A 150 20.80 -34.14 25.09
CA TYR A 150 21.44 -35.03 24.10
C TYR A 150 22.93 -35.08 24.31
N ASP A 151 23.55 -36.23 23.94
CA ASP A 151 24.99 -36.36 23.87
C ASP A 151 25.48 -36.09 22.43
N TYR A 152 26.43 -35.16 22.29
CA TYR A 152 26.98 -34.68 21.04
C TYR A 152 28.39 -35.21 20.73
N SER A 153 28.88 -36.22 21.50
CA SER A 153 30.21 -36.77 21.36
C SER A 153 30.53 -37.28 19.97
N LYS A 154 29.52 -37.86 19.27
CA LYS A 154 29.62 -38.40 17.91
C LYS A 154 29.28 -37.42 16.80
N VAL A 155 29.14 -36.12 17.08
CA VAL A 155 28.86 -35.12 16.06
C VAL A 155 30.10 -34.85 15.20
N GLU A 156 30.04 -35.25 13.94
CA GLU A 156 31.01 -34.86 12.90
C GLU A 156 30.36 -33.76 12.03
N TYR A 157 30.81 -32.51 12.24
CA TYR A 157 30.19 -31.38 11.55
C TYR A 157 30.85 -31.08 10.20
N ASN A 158 30.10 -31.26 9.12
CA ASN A 158 30.49 -30.99 7.75
C ASN A 158 29.54 -30.03 7.01
N GLY A 159 28.88 -29.12 7.76
CA GLY A 159 27.95 -28.09 7.27
C GLY A 159 26.50 -28.27 7.75
N MET A 160 25.72 -27.17 7.70
CA MET A 160 24.38 -27.05 8.30
C MET A 160 23.32 -27.99 7.71
N HIS A 161 23.52 -28.48 6.50
CA HIS A 161 22.56 -29.32 5.78
C HIS A 161 22.99 -30.79 5.66
N LYS A 162 24.17 -31.16 6.14
CA LYS A 162 24.61 -32.57 6.23
C LYS A 162 24.17 -33.14 7.58
N LYS A 163 23.66 -34.36 7.58
CA LYS A 163 23.22 -35.02 8.81
C LYS A 163 24.42 -35.31 9.71
N VAL A 164 24.25 -35.03 11.01
CA VAL A 164 25.20 -35.36 12.07
C VAL A 164 24.57 -36.42 12.98
N CYS A 165 25.42 -37.26 13.61
CA CYS A 165 25.00 -38.26 14.58
C CYS A 165 24.82 -37.59 15.96
N ILE A 166 23.64 -37.71 16.55
CA ILE A 166 23.29 -37.20 17.88
C ILE A 166 22.77 -38.37 18.71
N ILE A 167 23.18 -38.48 19.97
CA ILE A 167 22.76 -39.58 20.82
C ILE A 167 21.65 -39.11 21.76
N CYS A 168 20.50 -39.76 21.64
CA CYS A 168 19.40 -39.61 22.59
C CYS A 168 19.58 -40.60 23.74
N PRO A 169 19.59 -40.19 25.02
CA PRO A 169 19.79 -41.10 26.15
C PRO A 169 18.68 -42.16 26.25
N GLU A 170 17.49 -41.88 25.77
CA GLU A 170 16.34 -42.80 25.81
C GLU A 170 16.23 -43.71 24.56
N HIS A 171 16.67 -43.25 23.39
CA HIS A 171 16.39 -43.91 22.10
C HIS A 171 17.65 -44.23 21.28
N GLY A 172 18.86 -43.94 21.81
CA GLY A 172 20.12 -44.18 21.12
C GLY A 172 20.43 -43.19 20.01
N GLU A 173 21.25 -43.58 19.07
CA GLU A 173 21.74 -42.73 17.98
C GLU A 173 20.62 -42.36 16.97
N PHE A 174 20.60 -41.08 16.56
CA PHE A 174 19.77 -40.60 15.46
C PHE A 174 20.52 -39.58 14.60
N TYR A 175 20.12 -39.49 13.33
CA TYR A 175 20.77 -38.63 12.34
C TYR A 175 19.87 -37.47 11.95
N GLN A 176 20.34 -36.24 12.18
CA GLN A 176 19.61 -35.03 11.88
C GLN A 176 20.52 -33.94 11.31
N THR A 177 19.97 -33.02 10.47
CA THR A 177 20.77 -31.87 10.01
C THR A 177 20.88 -30.84 11.13
N PRO A 178 22.07 -30.21 11.29
CA PRO A 178 22.27 -29.15 12.28
C PRO A 178 21.22 -28.04 12.21
N SER A 179 20.82 -27.65 11.00
CA SER A 179 19.78 -26.64 10.80
C SER A 179 18.45 -27.00 11.47
N LYS A 180 18.02 -28.27 11.39
CA LYS A 180 16.79 -28.75 12.02
C LYS A 180 16.92 -28.87 13.53
N HIS A 181 18.09 -29.27 13.99
CA HIS A 181 18.32 -29.43 15.43
C HIS A 181 18.36 -28.06 16.16
N ILE A 182 19.01 -27.05 15.57
CA ILE A 182 19.05 -25.67 16.10
C ILE A 182 17.66 -25.00 16.20
N ILE A 183 16.73 -25.35 15.32
CA ILE A 183 15.35 -24.82 15.40
C ILE A 183 14.43 -25.61 16.34
N GLY A 184 15.02 -26.48 17.20
CA GLY A 184 14.30 -27.20 18.24
C GLY A 184 13.79 -28.59 17.85
N GLN A 185 14.07 -29.10 16.65
CA GLN A 185 13.73 -30.48 16.33
C GLN A 185 14.70 -31.45 17.00
N GLY A 186 14.20 -32.31 17.85
CA GLY A 186 14.96 -33.32 18.58
C GLY A 186 14.84 -34.73 18.01
N CYS A 187 15.06 -35.74 18.84
CA CYS A 187 14.89 -37.14 18.48
C CYS A 187 13.43 -37.42 18.06
N LYS A 188 13.23 -38.02 16.88
CA LYS A 188 11.89 -38.31 16.35
C LYS A 188 11.06 -39.21 17.26
N LYS A 189 11.71 -40.22 17.91
CA LYS A 189 11.02 -41.12 18.82
C LYS A 189 10.58 -40.40 20.09
N CYS A 190 11.39 -39.49 20.66
CA CYS A 190 10.95 -38.59 21.72
C CYS A 190 9.80 -37.70 21.25
N GLY A 191 9.91 -37.12 20.02
CA GLY A 191 8.87 -36.26 19.45
C GLY A 191 7.54 -36.97 19.21
N HIS A 192 7.57 -38.27 18.93
CA HIS A 192 6.36 -39.09 18.89
C HIS A 192 5.79 -39.36 20.28
N ASN A 193 6.63 -39.55 21.28
CA ASN A 193 6.22 -39.75 22.70
C ASN A 193 5.81 -38.43 23.34
N ASP A 194 6.58 -37.32 23.11
CA ASP A 194 6.27 -36.00 23.64
C ASP A 194 5.03 -35.35 22.99
N ASN A 195 4.74 -35.67 21.72
CA ASN A 195 3.51 -35.26 21.02
C ASN A 195 2.32 -36.17 21.34
N GLY A 196 2.55 -37.37 21.89
CA GLY A 196 1.52 -38.36 22.16
C GLY A 196 0.97 -38.37 23.59
N ILE A 197 1.73 -38.02 24.61
CA ILE A 197 1.33 -38.20 26.02
C ILE A 197 1.45 -36.94 26.87
N ASN A 198 2.41 -36.05 26.65
CA ASN A 198 2.68 -34.88 27.52
C ASN A 198 2.32 -33.50 26.96
N LYS A 199 1.57 -33.39 25.86
CA LYS A 199 1.06 -32.12 25.33
C LYS A 199 -0.40 -32.20 24.84
N ARG A 200 -1.17 -33.11 25.37
CA ARG A 200 -2.62 -32.95 25.27
C ARG A 200 -3.00 -31.91 26.32
N MET A 201 -3.31 -30.72 25.83
CA MET A 201 -3.97 -29.69 26.63
C MET A 201 -5.16 -30.34 27.34
N THR A 202 -5.31 -30.15 28.64
CA THR A 202 -6.52 -30.61 29.35
C THR A 202 -7.69 -29.70 29.00
N GLN A 203 -8.90 -30.12 29.32
CA GLN A 203 -10.09 -29.29 29.13
C GLN A 203 -9.99 -28.00 29.92
N GLU A 204 -9.47 -28.09 31.16
CA GLU A 204 -9.29 -26.94 32.04
C GLU A 204 -8.27 -25.95 31.47
N GLU A 205 -7.15 -26.44 30.92
CA GLU A 205 -6.14 -25.61 30.25
C GLU A 205 -6.70 -24.96 28.97
N PHE A 206 -7.52 -25.69 28.21
CA PHE A 206 -8.20 -25.13 27.04
C PHE A 206 -9.12 -23.98 27.45
N ILE A 207 -9.98 -24.20 28.46
CA ILE A 207 -10.94 -23.20 28.93
C ILE A 207 -10.20 -21.98 29.50
N LEU A 208 -9.10 -22.16 30.23
CA LEU A 208 -8.30 -21.05 30.75
C LEU A 208 -7.76 -20.18 29.62
N ARG A 209 -7.08 -20.78 28.64
CA ARG A 209 -6.53 -20.06 27.47
C ARG A 209 -7.62 -19.45 26.60
N ALA A 210 -8.72 -20.12 26.40
CA ALA A 210 -9.86 -19.59 25.66
C ALA A 210 -10.46 -18.37 26.36
N ASN A 211 -10.53 -18.36 27.68
CA ASN A 211 -10.96 -17.19 28.47
C ASN A 211 -9.97 -16.02 28.35
N GLU A 212 -8.66 -16.28 28.32
CA GLU A 212 -7.64 -15.24 28.08
C GLU A 212 -7.77 -14.62 26.69
N VAL A 213 -7.89 -15.47 25.66
CA VAL A 213 -8.01 -15.03 24.26
C VAL A 213 -9.30 -14.25 24.03
N HIS A 214 -10.41 -14.72 24.54
CA HIS A 214 -11.74 -14.16 24.31
C HIS A 214 -12.28 -13.29 25.45
N LYS A 215 -11.47 -12.99 26.47
CA LYS A 215 -11.82 -12.09 27.60
C LYS A 215 -13.12 -12.50 28.30
N ASN A 216 -13.26 -13.77 28.60
CA ASN A 216 -14.45 -14.36 29.26
C ASN A 216 -15.77 -14.16 28.51
N LYS A 217 -15.73 -14.02 27.18
CA LYS A 217 -16.91 -13.74 26.34
C LYS A 217 -17.85 -14.93 26.18
N TYR A 218 -17.35 -16.15 26.21
CA TYR A 218 -18.08 -17.39 25.87
C TYR A 218 -18.32 -18.26 27.09
N ASP A 219 -19.41 -19.04 27.05
CA ASP A 219 -19.71 -20.08 28.01
C ASP A 219 -19.21 -21.43 27.49
N TYR A 220 -18.33 -22.07 28.26
CA TYR A 220 -17.66 -23.33 27.94
C TYR A 220 -18.24 -24.52 28.69
N SER A 221 -19.42 -24.38 29.34
CA SER A 221 -20.05 -25.44 30.15
C SER A 221 -20.35 -26.73 29.42
N LYS A 222 -20.50 -26.66 28.07
CA LYS A 222 -20.77 -27.81 27.21
C LYS A 222 -19.56 -28.30 26.42
N VAL A 223 -18.37 -27.83 26.74
CA VAL A 223 -17.15 -28.23 26.04
C VAL A 223 -16.71 -29.62 26.49
N GLU A 224 -16.61 -30.54 25.54
CA GLU A 224 -15.93 -31.83 25.71
C GLU A 224 -14.64 -31.82 24.87
N TYR A 225 -13.53 -31.45 25.51
CA TYR A 225 -12.23 -31.32 24.82
C TYR A 225 -11.53 -32.67 24.73
N LYS A 226 -11.29 -33.18 23.51
CA LYS A 226 -10.53 -34.42 23.24
C LYS A 226 -9.19 -34.12 22.57
N THR A 227 -9.21 -33.41 21.44
CA THR A 227 -7.99 -32.97 20.74
C THR A 227 -8.20 -31.56 20.15
N SER A 228 -7.12 -30.95 19.68
CA SER A 228 -7.17 -29.62 19.02
C SER A 228 -7.93 -29.65 17.68
N HIS A 229 -8.21 -30.84 17.13
CA HIS A 229 -8.85 -31.07 15.84
C HIS A 229 -10.25 -31.68 15.93
N ASP A 230 -10.73 -31.99 17.10
CA ASP A 230 -12.10 -32.43 17.32
C ASP A 230 -12.99 -31.23 17.65
N LYS A 231 -14.09 -31.07 16.92
CA LYS A 231 -15.01 -29.96 17.17
C LYS A 231 -15.59 -30.04 18.57
N ILE A 232 -15.66 -28.89 19.21
CA ILE A 232 -16.28 -28.68 20.52
C ILE A 232 -17.47 -27.74 20.41
N ILE A 233 -18.41 -27.88 21.34
CA ILE A 233 -19.59 -27.00 21.43
C ILE A 233 -19.28 -25.87 22.40
N ILE A 234 -19.36 -24.63 21.90
CA ILE A 234 -19.16 -23.41 22.66
C ILE A 234 -20.44 -22.59 22.60
N LYS A 235 -20.83 -21.98 23.70
CA LYS A 235 -22.06 -21.17 23.75
C LYS A 235 -21.73 -19.68 23.70
N CYS A 236 -22.21 -19.04 22.64
CA CYS A 236 -22.16 -17.59 22.49
C CYS A 236 -23.34 -16.95 23.25
N PRO A 237 -23.13 -15.92 24.09
CA PRO A 237 -24.23 -15.26 24.80
C PRO A 237 -25.24 -14.59 23.88
N LYS A 238 -24.85 -14.22 22.65
CA LYS A 238 -25.72 -13.57 21.65
C LYS A 238 -26.39 -14.55 20.66
N HIS A 239 -25.69 -15.63 20.27
CA HIS A 239 -26.14 -16.48 19.16
C HIS A 239 -26.39 -17.95 19.55
N GLY A 240 -26.27 -18.30 20.84
CA GLY A 240 -26.46 -19.68 21.30
C GLY A 240 -25.26 -20.58 21.00
N GLU A 241 -25.51 -21.88 20.86
CA GLU A 241 -24.46 -22.89 20.68
C GLU A 241 -23.90 -22.89 19.26
N PHE A 242 -22.58 -23.08 19.14
CA PHE A 242 -21.89 -23.27 17.87
C PHE A 242 -20.75 -24.26 18.01
N GLU A 243 -20.44 -24.95 16.93
CA GLU A 243 -19.32 -25.90 16.86
C GLU A 243 -18.09 -25.23 16.27
N GLN A 244 -16.93 -25.43 16.88
CA GLN A 244 -15.65 -24.92 16.39
C GLN A 244 -14.50 -25.86 16.75
N LEU A 245 -13.40 -25.84 15.97
CA LEU A 245 -12.17 -26.52 16.35
C LEU A 245 -11.48 -25.75 17.47
N PRO A 246 -10.99 -26.41 18.53
CA PRO A 246 -10.24 -25.77 19.61
C PRO A 246 -9.04 -24.98 19.12
N TYR A 247 -8.35 -25.48 18.08
CA TYR A 247 -7.25 -24.79 17.43
C TYR A 247 -7.65 -23.39 16.94
N ASP A 248 -8.74 -23.31 16.16
CA ASP A 248 -9.22 -22.04 15.59
C ASP A 248 -9.68 -21.10 16.72
N HIS A 249 -10.36 -21.63 17.71
CA HIS A 249 -10.85 -20.84 18.84
C HIS A 249 -9.70 -20.19 19.63
N LEU A 250 -8.63 -20.94 19.95
CA LEU A 250 -7.44 -20.40 20.63
C LEU A 250 -6.62 -19.44 19.78
N HIS A 251 -6.82 -19.42 18.44
CA HIS A 251 -6.21 -18.43 17.54
C HIS A 251 -7.10 -17.19 17.33
N GLY A 252 -8.11 -17.00 18.19
CA GLY A 252 -8.96 -15.80 18.20
C GLY A 252 -10.20 -15.89 17.31
N HIS A 253 -10.43 -17.03 16.64
CA HIS A 253 -11.67 -17.25 15.90
C HIS A 253 -12.82 -17.47 16.90
N GLY A 254 -13.75 -16.53 16.94
CA GLY A 254 -14.91 -16.59 17.84
C GLY A 254 -16.13 -17.30 17.23
N CYS A 255 -17.31 -17.04 17.78
CA CYS A 255 -18.58 -17.54 17.21
C CYS A 255 -18.69 -17.16 15.73
N PRO A 256 -18.96 -18.12 14.82
CA PRO A 256 -19.11 -17.83 13.39
C PRO A 256 -20.15 -16.77 13.08
N SER A 257 -21.26 -16.77 13.81
CA SER A 257 -22.28 -15.72 13.68
C SER A 257 -21.84 -14.37 14.23
N CYS A 258 -20.85 -14.33 15.13
CA CYS A 258 -20.19 -13.10 15.54
C CYS A 258 -19.05 -12.70 14.58
N SER A 259 -18.29 -13.66 14.03
CA SER A 259 -17.09 -13.42 13.22
C SER A 259 -17.38 -13.26 11.72
N ASN A 260 -18.49 -13.79 11.23
CA ASN A 260 -18.93 -13.58 9.85
C ASN A 260 -19.53 -12.19 9.60
N THR A 261 -19.55 -11.32 10.59
CA THR A 261 -20.22 -10.02 10.53
C THR A 261 -19.29 -8.82 10.67
N PHE A 262 -18.00 -9.00 10.97
CA PHE A 262 -17.16 -7.82 11.24
C PHE A 262 -15.93 -7.75 10.36
N SER A 263 -15.80 -6.71 9.58
CA SER A 263 -14.50 -6.31 9.06
C SER A 263 -13.70 -5.57 10.16
N ILE A 264 -12.37 -5.68 10.13
CA ILE A 264 -11.49 -4.98 11.10
C ILE A 264 -11.77 -3.48 11.08
N GLY A 265 -11.94 -2.88 9.89
CA GLY A 265 -12.20 -1.45 9.76
C GLY A 265 -13.57 -1.02 10.31
N GLU A 266 -14.59 -1.84 10.14
CA GLU A 266 -15.92 -1.61 10.72
C GLU A 266 -15.87 -1.60 12.25
N MET A 267 -15.21 -2.61 12.84
CA MET A 267 -15.08 -2.70 14.29
C MET A 267 -14.25 -1.55 14.87
N GLU A 268 -13.20 -1.12 14.19
CA GLU A 268 -12.41 0.04 14.59
C GLU A 268 -13.24 1.32 14.58
N ILE A 269 -14.09 1.54 13.57
CA ILE A 269 -15.00 2.67 13.50
C ILE A 269 -16.03 2.58 14.65
N TYR A 270 -16.60 1.40 14.88
CA TYR A 270 -17.53 1.18 15.99
C TYR A 270 -16.90 1.51 17.34
N GLN A 271 -15.75 0.93 17.66
CA GLN A 271 -15.03 1.19 18.91
C GLN A 271 -14.69 2.67 19.07
N TYR A 272 -14.26 3.31 17.98
CA TYR A 272 -13.98 4.74 17.98
C TYR A 272 -15.23 5.56 18.33
N LEU A 273 -16.38 5.26 17.72
CA LEU A 273 -17.63 5.96 17.98
C LEU A 273 -18.16 5.69 19.40
N CYS A 274 -18.01 4.47 19.91
CA CYS A 274 -18.32 4.14 21.32
C CYS A 274 -17.46 4.95 22.29
N SER A 275 -16.17 5.13 21.99
CA SER A 275 -15.27 5.94 22.81
C SER A 275 -15.65 7.43 22.86
N LYS A 276 -16.38 7.93 21.85
CA LYS A 276 -16.80 9.32 21.74
C LYS A 276 -18.22 9.59 22.23
N LEU A 277 -19.10 8.62 22.09
CA LEU A 277 -20.55 8.81 22.30
C LEU A 277 -21.11 7.98 23.47
N GLY A 278 -20.34 7.00 23.99
CA GLY A 278 -20.83 5.96 24.87
C GLY A 278 -21.32 4.74 24.08
N GLU A 279 -21.04 3.53 24.56
CA GLU A 279 -21.40 2.28 23.90
C GLU A 279 -22.93 2.12 23.80
N GLU A 280 -23.67 2.59 24.78
CA GLU A 280 -25.14 2.57 24.81
C GLU A 280 -25.81 3.42 23.74
N ASN A 281 -25.09 4.36 23.12
CA ASN A 281 -25.58 5.27 22.08
C ASN A 281 -25.25 4.82 20.66
N VAL A 282 -24.52 3.70 20.50
CA VAL A 282 -24.06 3.19 19.19
C VAL A 282 -24.53 1.76 19.02
N ILE A 283 -25.41 1.53 18.07
CA ILE A 283 -25.97 0.22 17.77
C ILE A 283 -25.15 -0.41 16.61
N LEU A 284 -24.65 -1.60 16.84
CA LEU A 284 -23.95 -2.39 15.84
C LEU A 284 -24.95 -3.33 15.14
N HIS A 285 -24.89 -3.43 13.80
CA HIS A 285 -25.70 -4.36 12.98
C HIS A 285 -27.22 -4.19 13.17
N ASP A 286 -27.71 -2.96 13.09
CA ASP A 286 -29.14 -2.73 13.14
C ASP A 286 -29.84 -3.29 11.91
N ARG A 287 -30.81 -4.18 12.11
CA ARG A 287 -31.67 -4.76 11.06
C ARG A 287 -33.13 -4.39 11.20
N THR A 288 -33.46 -3.58 12.21
CA THR A 288 -34.85 -3.21 12.51
C THR A 288 -35.34 -2.10 11.59
N ILE A 289 -34.44 -1.20 11.20
CA ILE A 289 -34.77 0.00 10.45
C ILE A 289 -35.08 -0.31 8.98
N LEU A 290 -34.29 -1.15 8.33
CA LEU A 290 -34.37 -1.41 6.90
C LEU A 290 -35.03 -2.75 6.57
N ASN A 291 -36.05 -3.15 7.34
CA ASN A 291 -36.84 -4.37 7.10
C ASN A 291 -35.96 -5.64 6.90
N GLY A 292 -35.01 -5.83 7.80
CA GLY A 292 -34.09 -6.98 7.77
C GLY A 292 -32.76 -6.72 7.04
N LYS A 293 -32.60 -5.64 6.28
CA LYS A 293 -31.31 -5.20 5.78
C LYS A 293 -30.54 -4.53 6.92
N GLU A 294 -29.26 -4.85 7.01
CA GLU A 294 -28.38 -4.38 8.07
C GLU A 294 -27.89 -2.95 7.83
N ILE A 295 -27.77 -2.16 8.87
CA ILE A 295 -26.93 -0.97 8.94
C ILE A 295 -25.77 -1.34 9.86
N ASP A 296 -24.53 -1.26 9.36
CA ASP A 296 -23.34 -1.76 10.10
C ASP A 296 -23.21 -1.07 11.46
N ILE A 297 -23.28 0.26 11.49
CA ILE A 297 -23.24 1.06 12.73
C ILE A 297 -24.33 2.13 12.68
N TYR A 298 -25.19 2.17 13.68
CA TYR A 298 -26.29 3.14 13.77
C TYR A 298 -26.22 3.98 15.06
N ILE A 299 -26.40 5.29 14.93
CA ILE A 299 -26.42 6.26 16.02
C ILE A 299 -27.85 6.86 16.10
N PRO A 300 -28.75 6.30 16.93
CA PRO A 300 -30.17 6.69 16.99
C PRO A 300 -30.38 8.16 17.31
N SER A 301 -29.66 8.70 18.30
CA SER A 301 -29.79 10.09 18.75
C SER A 301 -29.46 11.11 17.68
N LYS A 302 -28.70 10.74 16.66
CA LYS A 302 -28.31 11.58 15.52
C LYS A 302 -29.03 11.20 14.23
N LYS A 303 -29.72 10.06 14.20
CA LYS A 303 -30.29 9.46 12.98
C LYS A 303 -29.24 9.28 11.88
N ILE A 304 -28.07 8.80 12.24
CA ILE A 304 -26.94 8.58 11.32
C ILE A 304 -26.58 7.11 11.31
N GLY A 305 -26.50 6.52 10.12
CA GLY A 305 -25.91 5.22 9.85
C GLY A 305 -24.53 5.36 9.24
N VAL A 306 -23.64 4.43 9.54
CA VAL A 306 -22.32 4.32 8.93
C VAL A 306 -22.16 2.90 8.39
N GLU A 307 -21.77 2.80 7.12
CA GLU A 307 -21.48 1.56 6.40
C GLU A 307 -20.00 1.46 6.08
N TYR A 308 -19.42 0.30 6.29
CA TYR A 308 -18.08 -0.03 5.89
C TYR A 308 -18.07 -1.01 4.72
N ASN A 309 -17.83 -0.50 3.53
CA ASN A 309 -17.92 -1.26 2.30
C ASN A 309 -16.58 -1.95 1.97
N GLY A 310 -16.39 -3.19 2.40
CA GLY A 310 -15.26 -4.04 2.01
C GLY A 310 -15.24 -4.26 0.50
N LEU A 311 -14.09 -4.04 -0.15
CA LEU A 311 -14.01 -3.98 -1.61
C LEU A 311 -14.49 -5.25 -2.31
N TYR A 312 -14.15 -6.42 -1.80
CA TYR A 312 -14.60 -7.70 -2.37
C TYR A 312 -16.12 -7.89 -2.22
N TRP A 313 -16.61 -7.76 -0.97
CA TRP A 313 -17.99 -8.07 -0.61
C TRP A 313 -19.02 -7.08 -1.17
N HIS A 314 -18.59 -5.89 -1.57
CA HIS A 314 -19.43 -4.82 -2.11
C HIS A 314 -19.24 -4.61 -3.63
N SER A 315 -18.61 -5.57 -4.31
CA SER A 315 -18.39 -5.57 -5.77
C SER A 315 -19.28 -6.55 -6.52
N GLU A 316 -19.21 -6.52 -7.84
CA GLU A 316 -19.89 -7.48 -8.72
C GLU A 316 -19.44 -8.94 -8.47
N LEU A 317 -18.26 -9.17 -7.85
CA LEU A 317 -17.79 -10.52 -7.49
C LEU A 317 -18.69 -11.21 -6.47
N SER A 318 -19.29 -10.46 -5.57
CA SER A 318 -20.25 -10.96 -4.58
C SER A 318 -21.71 -10.69 -4.96
N GLY A 319 -21.97 -10.45 -6.26
CA GLY A 319 -23.31 -10.24 -6.79
C GLY A 319 -23.93 -8.86 -6.51
N LYS A 320 -23.11 -7.86 -6.16
CA LYS A 320 -23.62 -6.49 -5.92
C LYS A 320 -23.67 -5.72 -7.24
N ASP A 321 -24.87 -5.31 -7.62
CA ASP A 321 -25.14 -4.58 -8.85
C ASP A 321 -24.92 -3.05 -8.72
N LYS A 322 -25.15 -2.33 -9.81
CA LYS A 322 -25.07 -0.86 -9.90
C LYS A 322 -25.89 -0.14 -8.84
N TRP A 323 -27.00 -0.74 -8.41
CA TRP A 323 -28.01 -0.08 -7.59
C TRP A 323 -27.87 -0.38 -6.08
N TYR A 324 -27.02 -1.32 -5.72
CA TYR A 324 -26.90 -1.81 -4.35
C TYR A 324 -26.67 -0.68 -3.34
N HIS A 325 -25.60 0.12 -3.51
CA HIS A 325 -25.24 1.17 -2.55
C HIS A 325 -26.24 2.34 -2.56
N ILE A 326 -26.69 2.75 -3.76
CA ILE A 326 -27.60 3.88 -3.89
C ILE A 326 -29.00 3.56 -3.37
N ASN A 327 -29.50 2.33 -3.56
CA ASN A 327 -30.80 1.93 -3.04
C ASN A 327 -30.79 1.96 -1.51
N LYS A 328 -29.75 1.44 -0.87
CA LYS A 328 -29.60 1.49 0.59
C LYS A 328 -29.53 2.93 1.11
N LEU A 329 -28.78 3.80 0.41
CA LEU A 329 -28.74 5.22 0.73
C LEU A 329 -30.11 5.88 0.64
N ASN A 330 -30.88 5.61 -0.42
CA ASN A 330 -32.21 6.18 -0.62
C ASN A 330 -33.20 5.66 0.44
N GLU A 331 -33.22 4.35 0.71
CA GLU A 331 -34.05 3.74 1.75
C GLU A 331 -33.80 4.37 3.14
N CYS A 332 -32.53 4.64 3.48
CA CYS A 332 -32.19 5.37 4.71
C CYS A 332 -32.72 6.82 4.69
N ASN A 333 -32.51 7.54 3.57
CA ASN A 333 -32.98 8.92 3.43
C ASN A 333 -34.50 9.02 3.54
N ASP A 334 -35.25 8.09 2.94
CA ASP A 334 -36.73 8.05 3.03
C ASP A 334 -37.21 7.86 4.47
N LYS A 335 -36.41 7.25 5.34
CA LYS A 335 -36.63 7.11 6.77
C LYS A 335 -36.04 8.25 7.61
N GLY A 336 -35.52 9.28 6.98
CA GLY A 336 -34.86 10.41 7.63
C GLY A 336 -33.53 10.09 8.29
N ILE A 337 -32.87 9.01 7.86
CA ILE A 337 -31.56 8.57 8.34
C ILE A 337 -30.50 8.98 7.34
N ARG A 338 -29.49 9.68 7.82
CA ARG A 338 -28.30 9.99 7.05
C ARG A 338 -27.34 8.80 7.02
N LEU A 339 -27.18 8.16 5.86
CA LEU A 339 -26.24 7.05 5.69
C LEU A 339 -24.89 7.55 5.15
N ILE A 340 -23.81 7.29 5.87
CA ILE A 340 -22.44 7.53 5.45
C ILE A 340 -21.89 6.20 4.94
N GLN A 341 -21.39 6.14 3.70
CA GLN A 341 -20.81 4.94 3.13
C GLN A 341 -19.31 5.13 2.90
N ILE A 342 -18.51 4.30 3.54
CA ILE A 342 -17.05 4.36 3.55
C ILE A 342 -16.53 3.13 2.82
N PHE A 343 -15.73 3.31 1.79
CA PHE A 343 -15.03 2.19 1.17
C PHE A 343 -13.73 1.87 1.92
N GLU A 344 -13.42 0.59 1.97
CA GLU A 344 -12.26 0.04 2.66
C GLU A 344 -10.93 0.74 2.28
N ASP A 345 -10.70 0.98 0.98
CA ASP A 345 -9.49 1.67 0.49
C ASP A 345 -9.37 3.13 0.96
N GLU A 346 -10.50 3.84 1.07
CA GLU A 346 -10.53 5.20 1.62
C GLU A 346 -10.17 5.21 3.11
N TYR A 347 -10.69 4.25 3.85
CA TYR A 347 -10.42 4.10 5.28
C TYR A 347 -8.95 3.72 5.53
N LEU A 348 -8.45 2.71 4.83
CA LEU A 348 -7.08 2.23 5.00
C LEU A 348 -6.03 3.25 4.55
N SER A 349 -6.34 4.06 3.52
CA SER A 349 -5.40 5.08 3.04
C SER A 349 -5.29 6.30 3.96
N ASN A 350 -6.37 6.68 4.66
CA ASN A 350 -6.36 7.84 5.55
C ASN A 350 -7.43 7.73 6.66
N LYS A 351 -7.20 6.82 7.58
CA LYS A 351 -8.08 6.50 8.70
C LYS A 351 -8.46 7.74 9.52
N ASP A 352 -7.45 8.54 9.91
CA ASP A 352 -7.68 9.73 10.73
C ASP A 352 -8.58 10.76 10.04
N LEU A 353 -8.41 10.95 8.73
CA LEU A 353 -9.24 11.89 7.97
C LEU A 353 -10.69 11.41 7.89
N VAL A 354 -10.91 10.11 7.65
CA VAL A 354 -12.26 9.51 7.61
C VAL A 354 -12.95 9.65 8.96
N LEU A 355 -12.28 9.27 10.05
CA LEU A 355 -12.82 9.37 11.41
C LEU A 355 -13.19 10.81 11.79
N ARG A 356 -12.31 11.78 11.50
CA ARG A 356 -12.59 13.21 11.74
C ARG A 356 -13.75 13.73 10.91
N LYS A 357 -13.93 13.23 9.68
CA LYS A 357 -15.07 13.62 8.86
C LYS A 357 -16.38 13.07 9.43
N ILE A 358 -16.36 11.84 9.96
CA ILE A 358 -17.48 11.26 10.69
C ILE A 358 -17.80 12.10 11.94
N GLU A 359 -16.80 12.46 12.75
CA GLU A 359 -16.99 13.36 13.91
C GLU A 359 -17.65 14.69 13.52
N HIS A 360 -17.18 15.29 12.41
CA HIS A 360 -17.77 16.54 11.91
C HIS A 360 -19.24 16.35 11.53
N ILE A 361 -19.58 15.25 10.87
CA ILE A 361 -20.97 14.95 10.48
C ILE A 361 -21.85 14.67 11.69
N LEU A 362 -21.32 13.98 12.70
CA LEU A 362 -21.98 13.69 13.97
C LEU A 362 -22.09 14.92 14.89
N ASN A 363 -21.45 16.02 14.51
CA ASN A 363 -21.36 17.24 15.31
C ASN A 363 -20.79 16.97 16.72
N ILE A 364 -19.77 16.09 16.78
CA ILE A 364 -19.03 15.82 18.02
C ILE A 364 -18.17 17.03 18.32
N GLU A 365 -18.24 17.50 19.57
CA GLU A 365 -17.50 18.67 20.01
C GLU A 365 -15.99 18.45 19.91
N ARG A 366 -15.32 19.39 19.26
CA ARG A 366 -13.87 19.34 19.06
C ARG A 366 -13.21 20.48 19.80
N PHE A 367 -12.23 20.16 20.60
CA PHE A 367 -11.31 21.16 21.19
C PHE A 367 -10.25 21.60 20.16
N CYS A 368 -10.71 22.21 19.06
CA CYS A 368 -9.82 22.74 18.02
C CYS A 368 -9.96 24.27 17.95
N PRO A 369 -8.86 25.00 17.69
CA PRO A 369 -8.92 26.45 17.52
C PRO A 369 -9.87 26.84 16.37
N LYS A 370 -10.76 27.78 16.62
CA LYS A 370 -11.70 28.30 15.63
C LYS A 370 -11.09 29.49 14.90
N ILE A 371 -10.96 29.37 13.58
CA ILE A 371 -10.43 30.40 12.71
C ILE A 371 -11.55 30.95 11.83
N MET A 372 -11.77 32.27 11.94
CA MET A 372 -12.76 32.97 11.13
C MET A 372 -12.13 33.39 9.80
N ALA A 373 -12.83 33.22 8.68
CA ALA A 373 -12.36 33.59 7.35
C ALA A 373 -11.83 35.04 7.24
N ARG A 374 -12.42 36.00 7.98
CA ARG A 374 -11.99 37.41 7.99
C ARG A 374 -10.51 37.59 8.40
N LYS A 375 -9.97 36.65 9.20
CA LYS A 375 -8.57 36.68 9.65
C LYS A 375 -7.60 36.00 8.66
N CYS A 376 -8.10 35.43 7.57
CA CYS A 376 -7.29 34.69 6.61
C CYS A 376 -6.93 35.59 5.41
N LEU A 377 -5.70 35.47 4.93
CA LEU A 377 -5.26 36.00 3.66
C LEU A 377 -5.52 34.94 2.58
N ILE A 378 -6.08 35.33 1.42
CA ILE A 378 -6.25 34.45 0.27
C ILE A 378 -5.22 34.82 -0.79
N ARG A 379 -4.55 33.83 -1.34
CA ARG A 379 -3.64 33.98 -2.49
C ARG A 379 -3.62 32.73 -3.36
N GLU A 380 -3.24 32.88 -4.59
CA GLU A 380 -2.93 31.76 -5.48
C GLU A 380 -1.72 31.00 -4.94
N ILE A 381 -1.75 29.66 -5.06
CA ILE A 381 -0.69 28.75 -4.62
C ILE A 381 -0.27 27.83 -5.76
N CYS A 382 0.96 27.32 -5.70
CA CYS A 382 1.45 26.35 -6.69
C CYS A 382 0.74 24.98 -6.55
N ASN A 383 0.88 24.17 -7.59
CA ASN A 383 0.27 22.83 -7.60
C ASN A 383 0.89 21.90 -6.56
N GLU A 384 2.15 22.08 -6.23
CA GLU A 384 2.88 21.31 -5.22
C GLU A 384 2.29 21.53 -3.83
N ASP A 385 2.09 22.79 -3.43
CA ASP A 385 1.48 23.16 -2.15
C ASP A 385 0.04 22.65 -2.06
N ALA A 386 -0.73 22.82 -3.15
CA ALA A 386 -2.11 22.32 -3.23
C ALA A 386 -2.16 20.79 -3.10
N LYS A 387 -1.23 20.07 -3.74
CA LYS A 387 -1.14 18.62 -3.70
C LYS A 387 -0.78 18.14 -2.29
N GLU A 388 0.24 18.71 -1.67
CA GLU A 388 0.64 18.33 -0.31
C GLU A 388 -0.51 18.52 0.68
N PHE A 389 -1.19 19.66 0.60
CA PHE A 389 -2.33 19.96 1.46
C PHE A 389 -3.52 19.02 1.25
N LEU A 390 -3.90 18.78 -0.02
CA LEU A 390 -5.09 17.97 -0.36
C LEU A 390 -4.88 16.48 -0.08
N VAL A 391 -3.68 15.94 -0.24
CA VAL A 391 -3.38 14.55 0.13
C VAL A 391 -3.61 14.33 1.64
N LYS A 392 -3.32 15.32 2.47
CA LYS A 392 -3.52 15.24 3.93
C LYS A 392 -4.96 15.52 4.38
N ASN A 393 -5.71 16.36 3.66
CA ASN A 393 -6.95 16.94 4.14
C ASN A 393 -8.20 16.65 3.30
N HIS A 394 -8.07 15.97 2.14
CA HIS A 394 -9.20 15.65 1.27
C HIS A 394 -9.30 14.14 1.01
N ILE A 395 -10.46 13.52 1.24
CA ILE A 395 -10.66 12.05 1.10
C ILE A 395 -10.28 11.53 -0.29
N GLN A 396 -10.59 12.27 -1.34
CA GLN A 396 -10.23 11.89 -2.72
C GLN A 396 -8.83 12.38 -3.12
N GLY A 397 -8.07 12.95 -2.18
CA GLY A 397 -6.74 13.48 -2.44
C GLY A 397 -6.69 14.60 -3.49
N TYR A 398 -5.52 14.75 -4.10
CA TYR A 398 -5.26 15.74 -5.14
C TYR A 398 -5.76 15.27 -6.53
N SER A 399 -6.10 16.24 -7.34
CA SER A 399 -6.38 16.07 -8.77
C SER A 399 -5.75 17.26 -9.51
N ASN A 400 -5.24 17.04 -10.73
CA ASN A 400 -4.68 18.12 -11.53
C ASN A 400 -5.65 19.29 -11.66
N THR A 401 -5.13 20.50 -11.54
CA THR A 401 -5.92 21.72 -11.47
C THR A 401 -5.28 22.83 -12.31
N THR A 402 -6.12 23.72 -12.85
CA THR A 402 -5.66 24.89 -13.61
C THR A 402 -5.21 26.00 -12.65
N VAL A 403 -5.93 26.21 -11.56
CA VAL A 403 -5.60 27.23 -10.55
C VAL A 403 -6.02 26.76 -9.16
N SER A 404 -5.24 27.08 -8.15
CA SER A 404 -5.48 26.75 -6.75
C SER A 404 -5.31 27.98 -5.87
N TYR A 405 -6.26 28.18 -4.95
CA TYR A 405 -6.20 29.24 -3.95
C TYR A 405 -6.04 28.67 -2.56
N GLY A 406 -5.10 29.25 -1.81
CA GLY A 406 -4.86 28.93 -0.41
C GLY A 406 -5.38 30.02 0.52
N ALA A 407 -5.97 29.59 1.63
CA ALA A 407 -6.32 30.46 2.76
C ALA A 407 -5.25 30.33 3.83
N PHE A 408 -4.63 31.46 4.20
CA PHE A 408 -3.52 31.51 5.15
C PHE A 408 -3.96 32.26 6.43
N TYR A 409 -3.67 31.64 7.56
CA TYR A 409 -3.79 32.26 8.88
C TYR A 409 -2.42 32.28 9.55
N GLN A 410 -1.88 33.46 9.87
CA GLN A 410 -0.53 33.62 10.44
C GLN A 410 0.54 32.81 9.65
N SER A 411 0.52 32.94 8.32
CA SER A 411 1.40 32.22 7.39
C SER A 411 1.17 30.71 7.26
N ILE A 412 0.25 30.11 8.03
CA ILE A 412 -0.10 28.70 7.95
C ILE A 412 -1.20 28.51 6.91
N LEU A 413 -1.03 27.60 5.98
CA LEU A 413 -2.05 27.20 5.01
C LEU A 413 -3.11 26.37 5.71
N ILE A 414 -4.34 26.89 5.80
CA ILE A 414 -5.45 26.26 6.53
C ILE A 414 -6.63 25.84 5.65
N GLY A 415 -6.61 26.18 4.37
CA GLY A 415 -7.64 25.77 3.43
C GLY A 415 -7.20 25.94 1.99
N VAL A 416 -7.61 25.04 1.12
CA VAL A 416 -7.30 25.03 -0.31
C VAL A 416 -8.54 24.80 -1.12
N MET A 417 -8.72 25.56 -2.21
CA MET A 417 -9.79 25.39 -3.18
C MET A 417 -9.21 25.43 -4.59
N CYS A 418 -9.53 24.40 -5.40
CA CYS A 418 -8.93 24.15 -6.70
C CYS A 418 -9.98 24.19 -7.82
N PHE A 419 -9.59 24.80 -8.94
CA PHE A 419 -10.47 24.98 -10.10
C PHE A 419 -9.81 24.51 -11.37
N ASN A 420 -10.62 23.93 -12.28
CA ASN A 420 -10.24 23.60 -13.64
C ASN A 420 -11.05 24.44 -14.62
N LYS A 421 -10.35 25.07 -15.58
CA LYS A 421 -10.99 25.76 -16.69
C LYS A 421 -11.51 24.73 -17.69
N THR A 422 -12.76 24.84 -18.10
CA THR A 422 -13.31 24.06 -19.23
C THR A 422 -13.02 24.80 -20.54
N GLY A 423 -12.95 24.09 -21.66
CA GLY A 423 -12.64 24.69 -22.95
C GLY A 423 -13.72 25.64 -23.52
N LYS A 424 -14.81 25.94 -22.77
CA LYS A 424 -15.95 26.73 -23.21
C LYS A 424 -16.06 28.03 -22.40
N ASP A 425 -16.39 29.12 -23.05
CA ASP A 425 -16.93 30.41 -22.56
C ASP A 425 -16.71 30.78 -21.07
N ASN A 426 -15.45 30.73 -20.60
CA ASN A 426 -15.10 31.03 -19.21
C ASN A 426 -15.88 30.23 -18.17
N GLU A 427 -16.23 28.98 -18.50
CA GLU A 427 -16.77 28.01 -17.57
C GLU A 427 -15.67 27.32 -16.78
N TRP A 428 -15.94 27.04 -15.51
CA TRP A 428 -14.99 26.41 -14.58
C TRP A 428 -15.62 25.25 -13.81
N ILE A 429 -14.77 24.40 -13.28
CA ILE A 429 -15.15 23.32 -12.38
C ILE A 429 -14.42 23.54 -11.05
N LEU A 430 -15.18 23.67 -9.96
CA LEU A 430 -14.67 23.54 -8.60
C LEU A 430 -14.38 22.05 -8.35
N ASN A 431 -13.10 21.72 -8.36
CA ASN A 431 -12.65 20.35 -8.39
C ASN A 431 -12.37 19.77 -6.99
N ARG A 432 -11.73 20.58 -6.11
CA ARG A 432 -11.40 20.18 -4.75
C ARG A 432 -11.55 21.36 -3.79
N PHE A 433 -12.02 21.07 -2.59
CA PHE A 433 -12.00 21.97 -1.45
C PHE A 433 -11.72 21.19 -0.17
N ALA A 434 -10.75 21.63 0.60
CA ALA A 434 -10.48 21.10 1.93
C ALA A 434 -9.98 22.20 2.87
N THR A 435 -10.20 21.98 4.16
CA THR A 435 -9.61 22.77 5.24
C THR A 435 -8.73 21.89 6.11
N ASP A 436 -7.75 22.48 6.78
CA ASP A 436 -6.91 21.74 7.72
C ASP A 436 -7.73 21.23 8.90
N ASN A 437 -7.64 19.93 9.14
CA ASN A 437 -8.38 19.22 10.18
C ASN A 437 -8.00 19.64 11.62
N LYS A 438 -6.91 20.37 11.80
CA LYS A 438 -6.47 20.89 13.11
C LYS A 438 -7.28 22.11 13.55
N TYR A 439 -8.08 22.70 12.66
CA TYR A 439 -8.81 23.93 12.89
C TYR A 439 -10.28 23.81 12.51
N ILE A 440 -11.13 24.61 13.16
CA ILE A 440 -12.50 24.84 12.72
C ILE A 440 -12.52 26.09 11.85
N CYS A 441 -12.47 25.92 10.52
CA CYS A 441 -12.32 27.01 9.54
C CYS A 441 -13.69 27.55 9.12
N GLN A 442 -14.23 28.53 9.86
CA GLN A 442 -15.56 29.07 9.58
C GLN A 442 -15.55 30.12 8.46
N GLY A 443 -16.35 29.91 7.41
CA GLY A 443 -16.52 30.81 6.28
C GLY A 443 -15.36 30.80 5.25
N VAL A 444 -14.33 29.97 5.45
CA VAL A 444 -13.13 29.92 4.58
C VAL A 444 -13.51 29.51 3.15
N GLY A 445 -14.41 28.55 2.97
CA GLY A 445 -14.88 28.14 1.63
C GLY A 445 -15.52 29.30 0.88
N GLY A 446 -16.40 30.06 1.52
CA GLY A 446 -17.03 31.24 0.90
C GLY A 446 -16.03 32.32 0.53
N LYS A 447 -15.02 32.59 1.41
CA LYS A 447 -13.97 33.57 1.11
C LYS A 447 -13.08 33.16 -0.06
N LEU A 448 -12.67 31.90 -0.12
CA LEU A 448 -11.90 31.34 -1.24
C LEU A 448 -12.68 31.43 -2.56
N PHE A 449 -13.95 31.04 -2.54
CA PHE A 449 -14.80 31.10 -3.72
C PHE A 449 -15.05 32.53 -4.20
N SER A 450 -15.35 33.47 -3.29
CA SER A 450 -15.54 34.90 -3.61
C SER A 450 -14.28 35.53 -4.20
N HIS A 451 -13.08 35.14 -3.70
CA HIS A 451 -11.79 35.59 -4.24
C HIS A 451 -11.60 35.09 -5.68
N PHE A 452 -11.85 33.78 -5.93
CA PHE A 452 -11.79 33.19 -7.26
C PHE A 452 -12.75 33.91 -8.23
N VAL A 453 -14.02 34.13 -7.84
CA VAL A 453 -15.01 34.82 -8.68
C VAL A 453 -14.55 36.22 -9.03
N LYS A 454 -14.00 36.97 -8.07
CA LYS A 454 -13.48 38.33 -8.27
C LYS A 454 -12.30 38.35 -9.25
N GLU A 455 -11.39 37.38 -9.13
CA GLU A 455 -10.15 37.38 -9.92
C GLU A 455 -10.36 36.82 -11.34
N LYS A 456 -11.06 35.71 -11.46
CA LYS A 456 -11.22 35.00 -12.76
C LYS A 456 -12.51 35.35 -13.50
N ASN A 457 -13.45 36.06 -12.84
CA ASN A 457 -14.74 36.52 -13.38
C ASN A 457 -15.47 35.41 -14.20
N PRO A 458 -15.70 34.21 -13.63
CA PRO A 458 -16.27 33.09 -14.35
C PRO A 458 -17.71 33.37 -14.80
N ALA A 459 -18.10 32.87 -15.99
CA ALA A 459 -19.50 32.89 -16.42
C ALA A 459 -20.33 31.88 -15.63
N SER A 460 -19.78 30.70 -15.41
CA SER A 460 -20.38 29.68 -14.55
C SER A 460 -19.31 28.79 -13.89
N VAL A 461 -19.66 28.20 -12.76
CA VAL A 461 -18.83 27.23 -12.06
C VAL A 461 -19.66 25.98 -11.73
N LYS A 462 -19.21 24.82 -12.17
CA LYS A 462 -19.84 23.53 -11.86
C LYS A 462 -19.05 22.82 -10.74
N SER A 463 -19.75 22.02 -9.93
CA SER A 463 -19.11 21.14 -8.97
C SER A 463 -19.88 19.84 -8.81
N PHE A 464 -19.19 18.78 -8.37
CA PHE A 464 -19.75 17.44 -8.23
C PHE A 464 -19.56 16.95 -6.80
N ALA A 465 -20.65 16.83 -6.06
CA ALA A 465 -20.64 16.39 -4.67
C ALA A 465 -20.94 14.90 -4.56
N ASP A 466 -20.06 14.18 -3.89
CA ASP A 466 -20.22 12.75 -3.61
C ASP A 466 -21.41 12.53 -2.66
N ARG A 467 -22.43 11.79 -3.10
CA ARG A 467 -23.67 11.54 -2.36
C ARG A 467 -23.45 10.74 -1.08
N ARG A 468 -22.39 9.97 -0.99
CA ARG A 468 -22.02 9.22 0.22
C ARG A 468 -21.68 10.16 1.39
N TRP A 469 -21.12 11.31 1.08
CA TRP A 469 -20.69 12.32 2.05
C TRP A 469 -21.61 13.54 2.11
N THR A 470 -22.17 13.95 0.97
CA THR A 470 -23.10 15.09 0.86
C THR A 470 -24.53 14.53 0.77
N THR A 471 -25.11 14.26 1.91
CA THR A 471 -26.39 13.53 2.00
C THR A 471 -27.61 14.41 1.85
N THR A 472 -27.47 15.73 2.07
CA THR A 472 -28.56 16.68 1.90
C THR A 472 -28.39 17.47 0.61
N LYS A 473 -29.45 17.59 -0.17
CA LYS A 473 -29.47 18.42 -1.40
C LYS A 473 -29.37 19.92 -1.05
N GLU A 474 -29.82 20.28 0.10
CA GLU A 474 -29.84 21.64 0.64
C GLU A 474 -29.01 21.70 1.93
N ASN A 475 -28.68 22.91 2.39
CA ASN A 475 -27.88 23.13 3.60
C ASN A 475 -26.50 22.44 3.60
N ASN A 476 -25.81 22.54 2.48
CA ASN A 476 -24.44 22.06 2.32
C ASN A 476 -23.50 23.19 1.90
N LEU A 477 -22.21 22.89 1.75
CA LEU A 477 -21.20 23.88 1.33
C LEU A 477 -21.62 24.61 0.04
N TYR A 478 -22.07 23.85 -0.97
CA TYR A 478 -22.36 24.41 -2.30
C TYR A 478 -23.51 25.42 -2.24
N THR A 479 -24.60 25.07 -1.58
CA THR A 479 -25.75 26.00 -1.40
C THR A 479 -25.36 27.21 -0.57
N SER A 480 -24.47 27.03 0.43
CA SER A 480 -24.02 28.15 1.29
C SER A 480 -23.12 29.16 0.56
N ILE A 481 -22.49 28.77 -0.56
CA ILE A 481 -21.66 29.65 -1.39
C ILE A 481 -22.33 30.03 -2.72
N GLY A 482 -23.65 29.82 -2.83
CA GLY A 482 -24.48 30.32 -3.92
C GLY A 482 -24.65 29.39 -5.12
N PHE A 483 -24.30 28.10 -5.00
CA PHE A 483 -24.59 27.11 -6.04
C PHE A 483 -26.01 26.58 -5.90
N SER A 484 -26.61 26.22 -7.04
CA SER A 484 -27.89 25.52 -7.11
C SER A 484 -27.69 24.10 -7.61
N LEU A 485 -28.49 23.16 -7.08
CA LEU A 485 -28.51 21.78 -7.57
C LEU A 485 -29.15 21.74 -8.95
N THR A 486 -28.45 21.23 -9.94
CA THR A 486 -28.94 21.15 -11.34
C THR A 486 -29.29 19.73 -11.75
N GLU A 487 -28.58 18.72 -11.21
CA GLU A 487 -28.75 17.33 -11.65
C GLU A 487 -28.34 16.35 -10.55
N THR A 488 -29.00 15.19 -10.51
CA THR A 488 -28.57 14.03 -9.73
C THR A 488 -28.04 12.96 -10.66
N LEU A 489 -26.71 12.76 -10.64
CA LEU A 489 -26.03 11.81 -11.50
C LEU A 489 -26.16 10.38 -10.99
N GLN A 490 -26.23 9.45 -11.92
CA GLN A 490 -26.29 8.01 -11.66
C GLN A 490 -25.00 7.48 -11.00
N PRO A 491 -25.08 6.34 -10.30
CA PRO A 491 -23.88 5.67 -9.79
C PRO A 491 -22.84 5.41 -10.88
N GLU A 492 -21.60 5.69 -10.58
CA GLU A 492 -20.43 5.35 -11.40
C GLU A 492 -19.67 4.18 -10.78
N TYR A 493 -18.83 3.55 -11.59
CA TYR A 493 -18.02 2.43 -11.13
C TYR A 493 -16.53 2.72 -11.17
N ARG A 494 -15.83 2.03 -10.29
CA ARG A 494 -14.39 1.80 -10.37
C ARG A 494 -14.15 0.30 -10.48
N TYR A 495 -12.93 -0.08 -10.83
CA TYR A 495 -12.53 -1.48 -10.86
C TYR A 495 -11.78 -1.85 -9.59
N ILE A 496 -11.90 -3.10 -9.18
CA ILE A 496 -11.05 -3.73 -8.18
C ILE A 496 -10.37 -4.95 -8.80
N ASN A 497 -9.17 -5.30 -8.30
CA ASN A 497 -8.55 -6.57 -8.65
C ASN A 497 -9.24 -7.68 -7.85
N GLY A 498 -9.84 -8.67 -8.53
CA GLY A 498 -10.62 -9.71 -7.89
C GLY A 498 -9.83 -10.68 -7.02
N THR A 499 -8.53 -10.87 -7.31
CA THR A 499 -7.66 -11.75 -6.52
C THR A 499 -7.04 -11.05 -5.31
N ASN A 500 -6.85 -9.72 -5.38
CA ASN A 500 -6.27 -8.93 -4.30
C ASN A 500 -6.84 -7.50 -4.34
N PRO A 501 -8.07 -7.30 -3.82
CA PRO A 501 -8.76 -6.00 -3.86
C PRO A 501 -8.19 -5.04 -2.80
N LYS A 502 -7.10 -4.33 -3.14
CA LYS A 502 -6.48 -3.35 -2.23
C LYS A 502 -6.99 -1.92 -2.42
N GLU A 503 -7.43 -1.59 -3.62
CA GLU A 503 -7.84 -0.24 -4.00
C GLU A 503 -8.86 -0.25 -5.13
N ARG A 504 -9.63 0.81 -5.24
CA ARG A 504 -10.55 1.07 -6.34
C ARG A 504 -9.84 1.82 -7.45
N ILE A 505 -9.62 1.15 -8.57
CA ILE A 505 -8.91 1.65 -9.75
C ILE A 505 -9.88 2.44 -10.62
N HIS A 506 -9.50 3.66 -10.99
CA HIS A 506 -10.32 4.49 -11.86
C HIS A 506 -10.46 3.86 -13.26
N LYS A 507 -11.67 3.85 -13.82
CA LYS A 507 -12.00 3.25 -15.13
C LYS A 507 -11.09 3.69 -16.28
N PHE A 508 -10.57 4.92 -16.25
CA PHE A 508 -9.62 5.41 -17.28
C PHE A 508 -8.31 4.64 -17.35
N ASN A 509 -7.87 4.05 -16.23
CA ASN A 509 -6.63 3.26 -16.19
C ASN A 509 -6.78 1.89 -16.83
N LEU A 510 -8.01 1.42 -17.01
CA LEU A 510 -8.36 0.11 -17.57
C LEU A 510 -9.13 0.22 -18.89
N ARG A 511 -8.97 1.33 -19.62
CA ARG A 511 -9.53 1.47 -20.97
C ARG A 511 -8.86 0.51 -21.95
N LYS A 512 -9.61 0.05 -22.95
CA LYS A 512 -9.20 -0.90 -23.99
C LYS A 512 -7.80 -0.64 -24.54
N LYS A 513 -7.48 0.59 -24.96
CA LYS A 513 -6.15 0.96 -25.48
C LYS A 513 -5.03 0.81 -24.42
N SER A 514 -5.33 1.13 -23.16
CA SER A 514 -4.37 0.99 -22.04
C SER A 514 -4.14 -0.47 -21.70
N LEU A 515 -5.19 -1.28 -21.69
CA LEU A 515 -5.13 -2.72 -21.44
C LEU A 515 -4.37 -3.46 -22.54
N HIS A 516 -4.65 -3.15 -23.81
CA HIS A 516 -3.90 -3.67 -24.94
C HIS A 516 -2.41 -3.38 -24.80
N ARG A 517 -2.04 -2.11 -24.59
CA ARG A 517 -0.63 -1.71 -24.48
C ARG A 517 0.10 -2.31 -23.28
N LYS A 518 -0.59 -2.48 -22.14
CA LYS A 518 0.02 -2.93 -20.89
C LYS A 518 0.12 -4.45 -20.76
N TYR A 519 -0.86 -5.17 -21.31
CA TYR A 519 -1.03 -6.61 -21.13
C TYR A 519 -1.02 -7.41 -22.43
N ASP A 520 -0.73 -6.76 -23.56
CA ASP A 520 -0.71 -7.35 -24.92
C ASP A 520 -1.99 -8.13 -25.27
N LEU A 521 -3.15 -7.58 -24.85
CA LEU A 521 -4.44 -8.20 -25.12
C LEU A 521 -4.93 -7.84 -26.53
N PRO A 522 -5.60 -8.78 -27.25
CA PRO A 522 -6.10 -8.53 -28.59
C PRO A 522 -7.05 -7.34 -28.68
N MET A 523 -6.91 -6.51 -29.73
CA MET A 523 -7.74 -5.32 -29.95
C MET A 523 -9.15 -5.61 -30.47
N ASP A 524 -9.50 -6.83 -30.79
CA ASP A 524 -10.85 -7.29 -31.11
C ASP A 524 -11.71 -7.51 -29.85
N MET A 525 -11.09 -7.81 -28.71
CA MET A 525 -11.79 -7.93 -27.43
C MET A 525 -12.40 -6.60 -27.00
N THR A 526 -13.56 -6.64 -26.36
CA THR A 526 -14.16 -5.49 -25.67
C THR A 526 -13.43 -5.16 -24.37
N GLU A 527 -13.56 -3.94 -23.86
CA GLU A 527 -13.01 -3.53 -22.55
C GLU A 527 -13.50 -4.46 -21.42
N LYS A 528 -14.77 -4.87 -21.47
CA LYS A 528 -15.38 -5.78 -20.51
C LYS A 528 -14.70 -7.16 -20.53
N GLU A 529 -14.49 -7.74 -21.69
CA GLU A 529 -13.81 -9.04 -21.84
C GLU A 529 -12.35 -8.97 -21.38
N MET A 530 -11.63 -7.88 -21.74
CA MET A 530 -10.26 -7.68 -21.27
C MET A 530 -10.17 -7.58 -19.75
N THR A 531 -11.06 -6.79 -19.11
CA THR A 531 -11.06 -6.62 -17.65
C THR A 531 -11.46 -7.91 -16.95
N GLN A 532 -12.42 -8.66 -17.46
CA GLN A 532 -12.82 -9.96 -16.92
C GLN A 532 -11.68 -10.99 -17.02
N LYS A 533 -11.00 -11.06 -18.18
CA LYS A 533 -9.84 -11.96 -18.39
C LYS A 533 -8.69 -11.67 -17.40
N LEU A 534 -8.53 -10.40 -17.03
CA LEU A 534 -7.53 -9.96 -16.06
C LEU A 534 -8.02 -10.07 -14.60
N GLY A 535 -9.22 -10.59 -14.36
CA GLY A 535 -9.79 -10.75 -13.03
C GLY A 535 -10.23 -9.44 -12.36
N TYR A 536 -10.48 -8.38 -13.12
CA TYR A 536 -11.05 -7.13 -12.59
C TYR A 536 -12.57 -7.22 -12.52
N ALA A 537 -13.12 -6.66 -11.45
CA ALA A 537 -14.57 -6.51 -11.25
C ALA A 537 -14.94 -5.07 -10.93
N LYS A 538 -16.19 -4.72 -11.14
CA LYS A 538 -16.70 -3.38 -10.85
C LYS A 538 -17.20 -3.30 -9.42
N ILE A 539 -17.00 -2.13 -8.82
CA ILE A 539 -17.61 -1.69 -7.58
C ILE A 539 -18.24 -0.32 -7.83
N TRP A 540 -19.49 -0.16 -7.43
CA TRP A 540 -20.32 1.00 -7.75
C TRP A 540 -20.44 1.96 -6.57
N ASP A 541 -20.46 3.26 -6.84
CA ASP A 541 -20.72 4.30 -5.84
C ASP A 541 -22.22 4.68 -5.75
N CYS A 542 -22.53 5.77 -5.07
CA CYS A 542 -23.90 6.27 -4.92
C CYS A 542 -24.26 7.39 -5.91
N GLY A 543 -23.39 7.68 -6.89
CA GLY A 543 -23.54 8.82 -7.78
C GLY A 543 -23.18 10.16 -7.13
N LEU A 544 -23.40 11.22 -7.89
CA LEU A 544 -23.00 12.57 -7.51
C LEU A 544 -24.21 13.53 -7.60
N TYR A 545 -24.19 14.58 -6.80
CA TYR A 545 -25.00 15.76 -7.04
C TYR A 545 -24.18 16.76 -7.84
N LYS A 546 -24.74 17.27 -8.95
CA LYS A 546 -24.15 18.32 -9.77
C LYS A 546 -24.72 19.65 -9.36
N TYR A 547 -23.87 20.53 -8.88
CA TYR A 547 -24.19 21.89 -8.51
C TYR A 547 -23.61 22.86 -9.54
N GLU A 548 -24.33 23.99 -9.79
CA GLU A 548 -23.89 25.04 -10.69
C GLU A 548 -24.08 26.41 -10.03
N TRP A 549 -23.04 27.21 -10.09
CA TRP A 549 -23.10 28.63 -9.81
C TRP A 549 -23.05 29.39 -11.13
N LYS A 550 -23.88 30.41 -11.29
CA LYS A 550 -23.90 31.29 -12.47
C LYS A 550 -23.73 32.73 -12.02
N LYS A 551 -22.95 33.50 -12.79
CA LYS A 551 -22.86 34.93 -12.59
C LYS A 551 -24.25 35.51 -12.84
N GLN A 552 -24.78 36.26 -11.86
CA GLN A 552 -26.02 36.98 -12.08
C GLN A 552 -25.78 38.11 -13.08
N PRO A 553 -26.67 38.34 -14.04
CA PRO A 553 -26.60 39.53 -14.88
C PRO A 553 -26.61 40.77 -13.99
N GLU A 554 -25.75 41.74 -14.29
CA GLU A 554 -25.73 43.06 -13.63
C GLU A 554 -26.96 43.84 -13.91
#